data_318625a2017252ee8653fa870644d161
#
_entry.id   318625a2017252ee8653fa870644d161
#
_cell.length_a   1.000
_cell.length_b   1.000
_cell.length_c   1.000
_cell.angle_alpha   90.00
_cell.angle_beta   90.00
_cell.angle_gamma   90.00
#
_symmetry.space_group_name_H-M   'P 1'
#
loop_
_entity.id
_entity.type
_entity.pdbx_description
1 polymer ?
#
loop_
_entity_poly.entity_id
_entity_poly.type
_entity_poly.pdbx_seq_one_letter_code
_entity_poly.pdbx_strand_id
1 'polypeptide(L)'
;MACLEKGGLDFEGLAISAKDELISKLAFSKEGEHWESKSTPEGDVVVAIDCTQDEAILSSGRSRELINAIQQLRKAAGLDLSDKVEVFFEERAGVSTVEAAVASNRHLFEAKFQGAVPVPKKFAPSWSVVLRSDISEIAGSQVEVSICRPAVAGKEGVCKKLGYYLSTLEPSHVVTQPTLSISIDGTEILLKQGEDFWINTATKLRATKALSWV
;
A
#
# COMPACT_ATOMS: atom_id res chain seq x y z
N MET A 1 33.04 -32.64 12.46
CA MET A 1 33.97 -32.66 11.30
C MET A 1 35.05 -33.75 11.44
N ALA A 2 35.60 -34.03 12.62
CA ALA A 2 36.65 -35.06 12.77
C ALA A 2 36.29 -36.48 12.29
N CYS A 3 35.03 -36.85 12.24
CA CYS A 3 34.56 -38.17 11.81
C CYS A 3 34.59 -38.34 10.27
N LEU A 4 34.28 -37.26 9.52
CA LEU A 4 34.30 -37.28 8.05
C LEU A 4 35.70 -37.29 7.46
N GLU A 5 36.67 -36.69 8.17
CA GLU A 5 38.09 -36.68 7.74
C GLU A 5 38.76 -38.04 7.93
N LYS A 6 38.28 -38.89 8.84
CA LYS A 6 38.84 -40.23 9.15
C LYS A 6 38.15 -41.39 8.45
N GLY A 7 37.10 -41.12 7.62
CA GLY A 7 36.41 -42.14 6.86
C GLY A 7 35.51 -43.08 7.67
N GLY A 8 35.40 -42.92 9.00
CA GLY A 8 34.53 -43.71 9.87
C GLY A 8 34.79 -43.46 11.35
N LEU A 9 33.95 -43.98 12.21
CA LEU A 9 33.99 -43.91 13.67
C LEU A 9 33.83 -45.29 14.26
N ASP A 10 34.61 -45.62 15.27
CA ASP A 10 34.42 -46.83 16.10
C ASP A 10 33.69 -46.39 17.38
N PHE A 11 32.49 -46.90 17.58
CA PHE A 11 31.68 -46.62 18.75
C PHE A 11 31.29 -47.94 19.43
N GLU A 12 31.83 -48.17 20.63
CA GLU A 12 31.59 -49.39 21.42
C GLU A 12 31.85 -50.73 20.67
N GLY A 13 32.89 -50.73 19.80
CA GLY A 13 33.25 -51.88 19.00
C GLY A 13 32.45 -52.06 17.72
N LEU A 14 31.59 -51.10 17.34
CA LEU A 14 30.89 -51.02 16.09
C LEU A 14 31.62 -50.07 15.16
N ALA A 15 32.16 -50.61 14.06
CA ALA A 15 32.80 -49.77 13.04
C ALA A 15 31.75 -49.12 12.16
N ILE A 16 31.55 -47.82 12.27
CA ILE A 16 30.60 -47.07 11.48
C ILE A 16 31.33 -46.40 10.29
N SER A 17 30.96 -46.82 9.07
CA SER A 17 31.51 -46.21 7.84
C SER A 17 30.89 -44.89 7.54
N ALA A 18 31.72 -43.87 7.29
CA ALA A 18 31.24 -42.55 6.90
C ALA A 18 30.53 -42.51 5.55
N LYS A 19 30.76 -43.50 4.67
CA LYS A 19 30.18 -43.59 3.36
C LYS A 19 28.79 -44.26 3.30
N ASP A 20 28.60 -45.27 4.16
CA ASP A 20 27.44 -46.14 4.07
C ASP A 20 26.45 -45.97 5.21
N GLU A 21 26.91 -45.42 6.36
CA GLU A 21 26.12 -45.40 7.60
C GLU A 21 25.96 -43.97 8.19
N LEU A 22 26.73 -42.98 7.72
CA LEU A 22 26.62 -41.60 8.18
C LEU A 22 25.99 -40.70 7.15
N ILE A 23 24.86 -40.14 7.50
CA ILE A 23 24.21 -39.07 6.74
C ILE A 23 24.68 -37.73 7.32
N SER A 24 25.50 -36.99 6.57
CA SER A 24 25.88 -35.63 6.93
C SER A 24 24.91 -34.63 6.32
N LYS A 25 24.36 -33.73 7.13
CA LYS A 25 23.56 -32.62 6.65
C LYS A 25 24.26 -31.33 7.02
N LEU A 26 24.35 -30.41 6.05
CA LEU A 26 24.78 -29.05 6.32
C LEU A 26 23.65 -28.33 7.06
N ALA A 27 24.01 -27.66 8.15
CA ALA A 27 23.12 -26.78 8.88
C ALA A 27 23.81 -25.42 9.04
N PHE A 28 23.06 -24.37 8.84
CA PHE A 28 23.54 -23.02 9.11
C PHE A 28 23.40 -22.79 10.63
N SER A 29 24.53 -22.52 11.28
CA SER A 29 24.55 -22.13 12.67
C SER A 29 25.18 -20.74 12.77
N LYS A 30 24.33 -19.72 12.87
CA LYS A 30 24.73 -18.36 13.21
C LYS A 30 23.95 -17.95 14.46
N GLU A 31 24.65 -17.47 15.44
CA GLU A 31 24.02 -16.92 16.64
C GLU A 31 23.29 -15.63 16.28
N GLY A 32 21.99 -15.57 16.57
CA GLY A 32 21.13 -14.41 16.36
C GLY A 32 19.68 -14.83 16.05
N GLU A 33 18.74 -14.20 16.73
CA GLU A 33 17.31 -14.51 16.63
C GLU A 33 16.68 -14.16 15.27
N HIS A 34 17.45 -13.53 14.36
CA HIS A 34 16.92 -12.95 13.12
C HIS A 34 17.31 -13.72 11.85
N TRP A 35 17.90 -14.91 11.98
CA TRP A 35 18.30 -15.72 10.83
C TRP A 35 17.37 -16.91 10.66
N GLU A 36 16.81 -17.05 9.46
CA GLU A 36 16.13 -18.27 9.05
C GLU A 36 16.98 -19.01 8.03
N SER A 37 17.07 -20.34 8.17
CA SER A 37 17.82 -21.17 7.23
C SER A 37 17.05 -22.42 6.85
N LYS A 38 17.23 -22.87 5.61
CA LYS A 38 16.67 -24.10 5.08
C LYS A 38 17.72 -24.80 4.23
N SER A 39 17.86 -26.12 4.43
CA SER A 39 18.72 -26.97 3.58
C SER A 39 17.89 -27.72 2.55
N THR A 40 18.55 -28.11 1.45
CA THR A 40 17.98 -29.05 0.49
C THR A 40 17.76 -30.43 1.14
N PRO A 41 16.87 -31.28 0.61
CA PRO A 41 16.69 -32.63 1.13
C PRO A 41 17.98 -33.44 1.14
N GLU A 42 18.86 -33.24 0.16
CA GLU A 42 20.17 -33.89 0.04
C GLU A 42 21.19 -33.33 1.02
N GLY A 43 20.95 -32.12 1.57
CA GLY A 43 21.80 -31.49 2.55
C GLY A 43 23.09 -30.86 2.02
N ASP A 44 23.21 -30.70 0.70
CA ASP A 44 24.37 -30.15 -0.01
C ASP A 44 24.31 -28.63 -0.18
N VAL A 45 23.12 -28.04 -0.05
CA VAL A 45 22.92 -26.58 -0.12
C VAL A 45 22.13 -26.08 1.08
N VAL A 46 22.63 -25.02 1.70
CA VAL A 46 21.94 -24.29 2.77
C VAL A 46 21.73 -22.84 2.33
N VAL A 47 20.50 -22.38 2.39
CA VAL A 47 20.14 -20.98 2.20
C VAL A 47 19.82 -20.38 3.55
N ALA A 48 20.50 -19.29 3.91
CA ALA A 48 20.23 -18.53 5.11
C ALA A 48 19.83 -17.11 4.74
N ILE A 49 18.77 -16.60 5.38
CA ILE A 49 18.21 -15.28 5.15
C ILE A 49 18.27 -14.50 6.47
N ASP A 50 18.80 -13.30 6.42
CA ASP A 50 18.70 -12.33 7.51
C ASP A 50 17.28 -11.75 7.53
N CYS A 51 16.52 -12.06 8.57
CA CYS A 51 15.15 -11.62 8.77
C CYS A 51 15.07 -10.36 9.65
N THR A 52 16.17 -9.65 9.83
CA THR A 52 16.17 -8.38 10.55
C THR A 52 15.23 -7.40 9.88
N GLN A 53 14.22 -6.95 10.62
CA GLN A 53 13.23 -5.99 10.12
C GLN A 53 13.63 -4.59 10.54
N ASP A 54 13.92 -3.74 9.57
CA ASP A 54 14.04 -2.30 9.77
C ASP A 54 12.71 -1.59 9.46
N GLU A 55 12.60 -0.32 9.84
CA GLU A 55 11.37 0.44 9.62
C GLU A 55 11.05 0.63 8.12
N ALA A 56 12.04 0.62 7.24
CA ALA A 56 11.82 0.71 5.80
C ALA A 56 11.17 -0.57 5.26
N ILE A 57 11.61 -1.73 5.71
CA ILE A 57 11.02 -3.04 5.36
C ILE A 57 9.59 -3.11 5.89
N LEU A 58 9.37 -2.74 7.16
CA LEU A 58 8.03 -2.73 7.77
C LEU A 58 7.09 -1.78 7.05
N SER A 59 7.55 -0.57 6.72
CA SER A 59 6.77 0.43 5.97
C SER A 59 6.42 -0.08 4.57
N SER A 60 7.36 -0.72 3.87
CA SER A 60 7.11 -1.34 2.58
C SER A 60 6.11 -2.49 2.67
N GLY A 61 6.20 -3.31 3.73
CA GLY A 61 5.25 -4.39 4.02
C GLY A 61 3.82 -3.86 4.18
N ARG A 62 3.62 -2.86 5.05
CA ARG A 62 2.33 -2.18 5.26
C ARG A 62 1.74 -1.62 3.95
N SER A 63 2.60 -1.01 3.13
CA SER A 63 2.17 -0.48 1.83
C SER A 63 1.69 -1.57 0.89
N ARG A 64 2.36 -2.73 0.84
CA ARG A 64 1.95 -3.87 0.01
C ARG A 64 0.64 -4.48 0.50
N GLU A 65 0.45 -4.60 1.80
CA GLU A 65 -0.81 -5.09 2.39
C GLU A 65 -1.97 -4.15 2.02
N LEU A 66 -1.78 -2.84 2.15
CA LEU A 66 -2.79 -1.86 1.73
C LEU A 66 -3.08 -1.94 0.22
N ILE A 67 -2.05 -2.08 -0.62
CA ILE A 67 -2.23 -2.28 -2.07
C ILE A 67 -3.08 -3.53 -2.33
N ASN A 68 -2.82 -4.64 -1.65
CA ASN A 68 -3.59 -5.88 -1.81
C ASN A 68 -5.04 -5.68 -1.36
N ALA A 69 -5.27 -5.02 -0.23
CA ALA A 69 -6.62 -4.69 0.26
C ALA A 69 -7.40 -3.85 -0.77
N ILE A 70 -6.78 -2.81 -1.33
CA ILE A 70 -7.38 -1.98 -2.37
C ILE A 70 -7.72 -2.80 -3.61
N GLN A 71 -6.83 -3.68 -4.06
CA GLN A 71 -7.07 -4.54 -5.23
C GLN A 71 -8.22 -5.52 -5.01
N GLN A 72 -8.29 -6.15 -3.83
CA GLN A 72 -9.40 -7.03 -3.46
C GLN A 72 -10.72 -6.25 -3.44
N LEU A 73 -10.71 -5.04 -2.88
CA LEU A 73 -11.89 -4.19 -2.80
C LEU A 73 -12.35 -3.74 -4.19
N ARG A 74 -11.41 -3.38 -5.10
CA ARG A 74 -11.71 -3.08 -6.51
C ARG A 74 -12.38 -4.26 -7.22
N LYS A 75 -11.80 -5.46 -7.07
CA LYS A 75 -12.38 -6.69 -7.63
C LYS A 75 -13.77 -6.97 -7.08
N ALA A 76 -13.97 -6.81 -5.77
CA ALA A 76 -15.27 -7.00 -5.12
C ALA A 76 -16.31 -5.93 -5.53
N ALA A 77 -15.86 -4.76 -5.98
CA ALA A 77 -16.71 -3.71 -6.55
C ALA A 77 -17.00 -3.91 -8.05
N GLY A 78 -16.46 -4.95 -8.70
CA GLY A 78 -16.62 -5.21 -10.13
C GLY A 78 -15.90 -4.22 -11.04
N LEU A 79 -14.83 -3.59 -10.54
CA LEU A 79 -14.07 -2.56 -11.27
C LEU A 79 -12.93 -3.20 -12.06
N ASP A 80 -12.73 -2.71 -13.27
CA ASP A 80 -11.60 -3.05 -14.12
C ASP A 80 -10.32 -2.30 -13.70
N LEU A 81 -9.16 -2.77 -14.18
CA LEU A 81 -7.88 -2.12 -13.90
C LEU A 81 -7.79 -0.70 -14.47
N SER A 82 -8.51 -0.42 -15.56
CA SER A 82 -8.59 0.89 -16.21
C SER A 82 -9.48 1.89 -15.50
N ASP A 83 -10.38 1.42 -14.63
CA ASP A 83 -11.32 2.30 -13.94
C ASP A 83 -10.59 3.23 -12.98
N LYS A 84 -10.84 4.52 -13.13
CA LYS A 84 -10.30 5.54 -12.24
C LYS A 84 -11.16 5.64 -10.99
N VAL A 85 -10.51 5.54 -9.84
CA VAL A 85 -11.16 5.66 -8.52
C VAL A 85 -10.29 6.49 -7.59
N GLU A 86 -10.91 7.11 -6.60
CA GLU A 86 -10.23 7.64 -5.43
C GLU A 86 -10.30 6.62 -4.30
N VAL A 87 -9.23 6.49 -3.55
CA VAL A 87 -9.14 5.57 -2.42
C VAL A 87 -8.89 6.37 -1.16
N PHE A 88 -9.73 6.17 -0.17
CA PHE A 88 -9.58 6.75 1.16
C PHE A 88 -9.38 5.63 2.18
N PHE A 89 -8.53 5.89 3.19
CA PHE A 89 -8.28 4.95 4.27
C PHE A 89 -8.34 5.63 5.63
N GLU A 90 -8.72 4.87 6.67
CA GLU A 90 -8.79 5.32 8.04
C GLU A 90 -8.36 4.19 8.97
N GLU A 91 -7.34 4.41 9.78
CA GLU A 91 -6.96 3.49 10.86
C GLU A 91 -7.94 3.65 12.02
N ARG A 92 -8.60 2.57 12.43
CA ARG A 92 -9.65 2.59 13.48
C ARG A 92 -9.08 2.64 14.89
N ALA A 93 -7.85 2.16 15.09
CA ALA A 93 -7.17 2.17 16.37
C ALA A 93 -5.66 2.14 16.17
N GLY A 94 -4.92 2.91 16.95
CA GLY A 94 -3.47 2.83 17.03
C GLY A 94 -2.73 4.08 16.53
N VAL A 95 -1.43 3.93 16.41
CA VAL A 95 -0.52 4.95 15.87
C VAL A 95 -0.69 4.97 14.35
N SER A 96 -0.68 6.15 13.74
CA SER A 96 -0.90 6.37 12.30
C SER A 96 0.29 5.84 11.45
N THR A 97 0.47 4.51 11.48
CA THR A 97 1.60 3.83 10.81
C THR A 97 1.37 3.63 9.33
N VAL A 98 0.11 3.47 8.92
CA VAL A 98 -0.26 3.31 7.51
C VAL A 98 -0.15 4.63 6.77
N GLU A 99 -0.53 5.76 7.38
CA GLU A 99 -0.36 7.10 6.79
C GLU A 99 1.13 7.38 6.50
N ALA A 100 2.02 7.08 7.45
CA ALA A 100 3.46 7.20 7.27
C ALA A 100 4.00 6.26 6.18
N ALA A 101 3.49 5.03 6.12
CA ALA A 101 3.88 4.07 5.09
C ALA A 101 3.46 4.50 3.69
N VAL A 102 2.26 5.05 3.52
CA VAL A 102 1.79 5.61 2.25
C VAL A 102 2.66 6.78 1.80
N ALA A 103 3.00 7.68 2.72
CA ALA A 103 3.86 8.83 2.42
C ALA A 103 5.26 8.40 1.96
N SER A 104 5.89 7.45 2.67
CA SER A 104 7.24 6.97 2.38
C SER A 104 7.33 6.12 1.11
N ASN A 105 6.28 5.37 0.78
CA ASN A 105 6.26 4.43 -0.34
C ASN A 105 5.30 4.85 -1.46
N ARG A 106 5.08 6.13 -1.63
CA ARG A 106 4.17 6.71 -2.61
C ARG A 106 4.34 6.15 -4.02
N HIS A 107 5.59 5.95 -4.46
CA HIS A 107 5.93 5.42 -5.77
C HIS A 107 5.33 4.04 -6.04
N LEU A 108 5.14 3.19 -5.00
CA LEU A 108 4.52 1.87 -5.14
C LEU A 108 3.04 1.99 -5.51
N PHE A 109 2.34 2.95 -4.91
CA PHE A 109 0.93 3.21 -5.21
C PHE A 109 0.76 3.82 -6.59
N GLU A 110 1.56 4.84 -6.94
CA GLU A 110 1.53 5.50 -8.25
C GLU A 110 1.76 4.51 -9.40
N ALA A 111 2.75 3.61 -9.24
CA ALA A 111 3.03 2.57 -10.23
C ALA A 111 1.88 1.56 -10.37
N LYS A 112 1.17 1.23 -9.24
CA LYS A 112 0.14 0.21 -9.24
C LYS A 112 -1.24 0.73 -9.64
N PHE A 113 -1.53 2.00 -9.36
CA PHE A 113 -2.85 2.62 -9.56
C PHE A 113 -2.83 3.79 -10.54
N GLN A 114 -1.98 3.74 -11.56
CA GLN A 114 -1.92 4.72 -12.65
C GLN A 114 -1.76 6.17 -12.16
N GLY A 115 -0.89 6.38 -11.18
CA GLY A 115 -0.62 7.69 -10.59
C GLY A 115 -1.54 8.07 -9.42
N ALA A 116 -2.54 7.25 -9.10
CA ALA A 116 -3.37 7.47 -7.91
C ALA A 116 -2.66 7.03 -6.64
N VAL A 117 -2.84 7.80 -5.57
CA VAL A 117 -2.31 7.50 -4.23
C VAL A 117 -3.47 7.49 -3.25
N PRO A 118 -3.57 6.51 -2.35
CA PRO A 118 -4.57 6.52 -1.28
C PRO A 118 -4.44 7.75 -0.41
N VAL A 119 -5.56 8.28 0.06
CA VAL A 119 -5.63 9.50 0.85
C VAL A 119 -6.27 9.18 2.20
N PRO A 120 -5.77 9.71 3.32
CA PRO A 120 -6.45 9.56 4.61
C PRO A 120 -7.89 10.10 4.54
N LYS A 121 -8.84 9.37 5.12
CA LYS A 121 -10.29 9.67 5.05
C LYS A 121 -10.64 11.05 5.58
N LYS A 122 -9.86 11.60 6.52
CA LYS A 122 -10.01 12.97 7.03
C LYS A 122 -9.99 14.05 5.94
N PHE A 123 -9.41 13.74 4.78
CA PHE A 123 -9.34 14.65 3.63
C PHE A 123 -10.40 14.35 2.56
N ALA A 124 -11.21 13.30 2.76
CA ALA A 124 -12.27 12.98 1.80
C ALA A 124 -13.30 14.13 1.75
N PRO A 125 -13.67 14.58 0.54
CA PRO A 125 -14.78 15.51 0.41
C PRO A 125 -16.06 14.96 1.02
N SER A 126 -16.84 15.80 1.68
CA SER A 126 -18.10 15.37 2.33
C SER A 126 -19.15 14.83 1.36
N TRP A 127 -18.99 15.12 0.06
CA TRP A 127 -19.84 14.65 -1.04
C TRP A 127 -19.25 13.48 -1.83
N SER A 128 -18.18 12.85 -1.36
CA SER A 128 -17.60 11.66 -2.01
C SER A 128 -18.63 10.54 -2.09
N VAL A 129 -18.78 9.98 -3.29
CA VAL A 129 -19.65 8.83 -3.52
C VAL A 129 -18.86 7.56 -3.32
N VAL A 130 -19.14 6.87 -2.21
CA VAL A 130 -18.51 5.60 -1.88
C VAL A 130 -19.11 4.49 -2.74
N LEU A 131 -18.29 3.83 -3.55
CA LEU A 131 -18.68 2.67 -4.34
C LEU A 131 -18.64 1.40 -3.48
N ARG A 132 -17.61 1.25 -2.68
CA ARG A 132 -17.44 0.15 -1.73
C ARG A 132 -16.48 0.53 -0.61
N SER A 133 -16.74 -0.02 0.58
CA SER A 133 -15.86 0.11 1.74
C SER A 133 -15.76 -1.24 2.44
N ASP A 134 -14.59 -1.54 3.00
CA ASP A 134 -14.37 -2.72 3.82
C ASP A 134 -13.28 -2.45 4.86
N ILE A 135 -13.20 -3.31 5.88
CA ILE A 135 -12.18 -3.26 6.92
C ILE A 135 -11.18 -4.36 6.65
N SER A 136 -9.93 -3.97 6.52
CA SER A 136 -8.80 -4.90 6.32
C SER A 136 -7.84 -4.80 7.51
N GLU A 137 -7.22 -5.92 7.85
CA GLU A 137 -6.11 -5.94 8.80
C GLU A 137 -4.80 -5.66 8.04
N ILE A 138 -4.08 -4.63 8.47
CA ILE A 138 -2.80 -4.20 7.89
C ILE A 138 -1.80 -4.10 9.03
N ALA A 139 -0.80 -4.98 9.02
CA ALA A 139 0.23 -5.07 10.06
C ALA A 139 -0.35 -5.07 11.50
N GLY A 140 -1.44 -5.81 11.71
CA GLY A 140 -2.11 -5.92 13.02
C GLY A 140 -3.05 -4.76 13.36
N SER A 141 -3.20 -3.77 12.48
CA SER A 141 -4.14 -2.65 12.66
C SER A 141 -5.36 -2.81 11.77
N GLN A 142 -6.54 -2.50 12.32
CA GLN A 142 -7.77 -2.45 11.52
C GLN A 142 -7.83 -1.15 10.74
N VAL A 143 -7.87 -1.25 9.42
CA VAL A 143 -7.93 -0.13 8.49
C VAL A 143 -9.20 -0.22 7.66
N GLU A 144 -10.03 0.80 7.76
CA GLU A 144 -11.16 0.95 6.84
C GLU A 144 -10.64 1.52 5.51
N VAL A 145 -10.89 0.81 4.42
CA VAL A 145 -10.53 1.22 3.07
C VAL A 145 -11.81 1.46 2.28
N SER A 146 -11.92 2.62 1.66
CA SER A 146 -13.07 3.02 0.86
C SER A 146 -12.65 3.37 -0.54
N ILE A 147 -13.33 2.80 -1.53
CA ILE A 147 -13.20 3.16 -2.94
C ILE A 147 -14.35 4.10 -3.29
N CYS A 148 -14.00 5.28 -3.80
CA CYS A 148 -14.95 6.31 -4.17
C CYS A 148 -14.88 6.62 -5.66
N ARG A 149 -16.01 7.06 -6.21
CA ARG A 149 -16.05 7.64 -7.55
C ARG A 149 -15.13 8.86 -7.57
N PRO A 150 -14.32 9.05 -8.63
CA PRO A 150 -13.54 10.27 -8.79
C PRO A 150 -14.45 11.48 -8.78
N ALA A 151 -14.08 12.49 -8.02
CA ALA A 151 -14.86 13.72 -7.92
C ALA A 151 -13.99 14.94 -8.23
N VAL A 152 -14.61 15.97 -8.78
CA VAL A 152 -13.98 17.28 -8.88
C VAL A 152 -14.01 17.91 -7.50
N ALA A 153 -12.83 18.12 -6.92
CA ALA A 153 -12.67 18.68 -5.58
C ALA A 153 -12.57 20.22 -5.65
N GLY A 154 -13.51 20.92 -5.04
CA GLY A 154 -13.47 22.37 -4.93
C GLY A 154 -12.50 22.85 -3.82
N LYS A 155 -12.15 24.14 -3.88
CA LYS A 155 -11.38 24.84 -2.85
C LYS A 155 -12.13 24.82 -1.51
N GLU A 156 -11.38 24.91 -0.41
CA GLU A 156 -11.99 25.08 0.92
C GLU A 156 -12.78 26.39 1.00
N GLY A 157 -13.93 26.34 1.68
CA GLY A 157 -14.81 27.50 1.80
C GLY A 157 -15.76 27.73 0.63
N VAL A 158 -15.77 26.89 -0.41
CA VAL A 158 -16.81 26.95 -1.43
C VAL A 158 -18.18 26.66 -0.85
N CYS A 159 -19.20 27.36 -1.34
CA CYS A 159 -20.56 27.14 -0.88
C CYS A 159 -21.02 25.70 -1.21
N LYS A 160 -21.94 25.17 -0.39
CA LYS A 160 -22.44 23.80 -0.55
C LYS A 160 -23.00 23.52 -1.93
N LYS A 161 -23.73 24.47 -2.55
CA LYS A 161 -24.30 24.34 -3.90
C LYS A 161 -23.20 24.11 -4.92
N LEU A 162 -22.10 24.88 -4.86
CA LEU A 162 -20.95 24.71 -5.74
C LEU A 162 -20.26 23.37 -5.52
N GLY A 163 -20.06 22.94 -4.27
CA GLY A 163 -19.50 21.65 -3.95
C GLY A 163 -20.31 20.49 -4.53
N TYR A 164 -21.63 20.51 -4.38
CA TYR A 164 -22.50 19.52 -4.97
C TYR A 164 -22.45 19.54 -6.51
N TYR A 165 -22.48 20.73 -7.11
CA TYR A 165 -22.36 20.84 -8.57
C TYR A 165 -21.05 20.22 -9.07
N LEU A 166 -19.91 20.57 -8.46
CA LEU A 166 -18.61 20.00 -8.81
C LEU A 166 -18.60 18.48 -8.68
N SER A 167 -19.26 17.92 -7.67
CA SER A 167 -19.33 16.47 -7.46
C SER A 167 -20.14 15.73 -8.52
N THR A 168 -21.03 16.42 -9.25
CA THR A 168 -21.83 15.84 -10.36
C THR A 168 -21.07 15.86 -11.69
N LEU A 169 -19.99 16.63 -11.80
CA LEU A 169 -19.21 16.71 -13.03
C LEU A 169 -18.43 15.42 -13.26
N GLU A 170 -18.47 14.95 -14.50
CA GLU A 170 -17.64 13.84 -14.93
C GLU A 170 -16.19 14.32 -15.10
N PRO A 171 -15.22 13.75 -14.33
CA PRO A 171 -13.83 14.21 -14.38
C PRO A 171 -13.21 14.19 -15.77
N SER A 172 -13.59 13.22 -16.61
CA SER A 172 -13.13 13.10 -18.00
C SER A 172 -13.49 14.31 -18.86
N HIS A 173 -14.63 14.93 -18.60
CA HIS A 173 -15.09 16.11 -19.36
C HIS A 173 -14.39 17.40 -18.92
N VAL A 174 -13.85 17.42 -17.71
CA VAL A 174 -13.28 18.63 -17.09
C VAL A 174 -11.75 18.64 -17.15
N VAL A 175 -11.13 17.48 -17.33
CA VAL A 175 -9.66 17.32 -17.28
C VAL A 175 -8.92 18.20 -18.29
N THR A 176 -9.50 18.46 -19.44
CA THR A 176 -8.91 19.28 -20.51
C THR A 176 -9.26 20.76 -20.42
N GLN A 177 -10.11 21.15 -19.46
CA GLN A 177 -10.59 22.52 -19.32
C GLN A 177 -9.79 23.28 -18.25
N PRO A 178 -8.95 24.24 -18.62
CA PRO A 178 -8.19 25.03 -17.64
C PRO A 178 -9.10 25.92 -16.79
N THR A 179 -10.27 26.29 -17.31
CA THR A 179 -11.28 27.10 -16.64
C THR A 179 -12.66 26.49 -16.83
N LEU A 180 -13.51 26.62 -15.83
CA LEU A 180 -14.88 26.15 -15.82
C LEU A 180 -15.80 27.34 -15.51
N SER A 181 -16.67 27.73 -16.45
CA SER A 181 -17.73 28.73 -16.22
C SER A 181 -19.00 28.02 -15.81
N ILE A 182 -19.55 28.42 -14.68
CA ILE A 182 -20.79 27.87 -14.12
C ILE A 182 -21.72 29.00 -13.69
N SER A 183 -23.01 28.79 -13.83
CA SER A 183 -24.00 29.73 -13.32
C SER A 183 -24.73 29.13 -12.11
N ILE A 184 -24.69 29.84 -10.99
CA ILE A 184 -25.38 29.45 -9.76
C ILE A 184 -26.28 30.63 -9.35
N ASP A 185 -27.55 30.38 -9.22
CA ASP A 185 -28.57 31.40 -8.87
C ASP A 185 -28.49 32.67 -9.74
N GLY A 186 -28.19 32.51 -11.03
CA GLY A 186 -28.05 33.61 -11.98
C GLY A 186 -26.71 34.37 -11.94
N THR A 187 -25.79 33.93 -11.10
CA THR A 187 -24.44 34.49 -11.02
C THR A 187 -23.45 33.58 -11.76
N GLU A 188 -22.76 34.14 -12.74
CA GLU A 188 -21.65 33.45 -13.41
C GLU A 188 -20.41 33.42 -12.51
N ILE A 189 -19.85 32.24 -12.33
CA ILE A 189 -18.63 31.98 -11.56
C ILE A 189 -17.62 31.32 -12.49
N LEU A 190 -16.45 31.93 -12.62
CA LEU A 190 -15.33 31.34 -13.37
C LEU A 190 -14.37 30.69 -12.40
N LEU A 191 -14.16 29.38 -12.55
CA LEU A 191 -13.26 28.59 -11.72
C LEU A 191 -12.02 28.20 -12.54
N LYS A 192 -10.85 28.22 -11.91
CA LYS A 192 -9.57 27.80 -12.52
C LYS A 192 -9.13 26.45 -11.97
N GLN A 193 -8.73 25.56 -12.86
CA GLN A 193 -8.16 24.28 -12.48
C GLN A 193 -6.79 24.49 -11.78
N GLY A 194 -6.59 23.80 -10.65
CA GLY A 194 -5.38 23.93 -9.84
C GLY A 194 -5.38 25.09 -8.83
N GLU A 195 -6.36 26.01 -8.91
CA GLU A 195 -6.55 27.11 -7.96
C GLU A 195 -7.88 27.01 -7.20
N ASP A 196 -8.98 26.77 -7.94
CA ASP A 196 -10.33 26.75 -7.38
C ASP A 196 -10.93 25.35 -7.37
N PHE A 197 -10.50 24.47 -8.30
CA PHE A 197 -10.90 23.08 -8.34
C PHE A 197 -9.78 22.14 -8.82
N TRP A 198 -9.88 20.88 -8.48
CA TRP A 198 -8.95 19.79 -8.83
C TRP A 198 -9.74 18.56 -9.24
N ILE A 199 -9.14 17.74 -10.12
CA ILE A 199 -9.78 16.52 -10.65
C ILE A 199 -9.77 15.38 -9.63
N ASN A 200 -8.87 15.40 -8.66
CA ASN A 200 -8.89 14.47 -7.53
C ASN A 200 -8.34 15.09 -6.25
N THR A 201 -8.68 14.50 -5.12
CA THR A 201 -8.32 14.99 -3.80
C THR A 201 -6.80 14.96 -3.56
N ALA A 202 -6.09 13.93 -4.02
CA ALA A 202 -4.64 13.84 -3.88
C ALA A 202 -3.93 14.98 -4.65
N THR A 203 -4.40 15.33 -5.84
CA THR A 203 -3.87 16.47 -6.61
C THR A 203 -4.14 17.79 -5.90
N LYS A 204 -5.33 17.96 -5.32
CA LYS A 204 -5.67 19.13 -4.49
C LYS A 204 -4.69 19.27 -3.34
N LEU A 205 -4.46 18.22 -2.59
CA LEU A 205 -3.55 18.22 -1.44
C LEU A 205 -2.12 18.61 -1.83
N ARG A 206 -1.62 18.10 -2.98
CA ARG A 206 -0.31 18.50 -3.51
C ARG A 206 -0.24 19.96 -3.87
N ALA A 207 -1.26 20.49 -4.54
CA ALA A 207 -1.26 21.89 -4.99
C ALA A 207 -1.30 22.86 -3.84
N THR A 208 -1.99 22.56 -2.78
CA THR A 208 -2.10 23.45 -1.61
C THR A 208 -0.87 23.46 -0.73
N LYS A 209 0.11 22.55 -0.91
CA LYS A 209 1.30 22.38 -0.05
C LYS A 209 0.99 22.36 1.46
N ALA A 210 -0.28 22.17 1.80
CA ALA A 210 -0.77 22.34 3.18
C ALA A 210 -0.53 21.10 4.04
N LEU A 211 0.03 20.02 3.47
CA LEU A 211 0.03 18.71 4.11
C LEU A 211 1.42 18.10 4.07
N SER A 212 1.98 17.90 5.25
CA SER A 212 3.30 17.32 5.46
C SER A 212 3.43 15.87 4.99
N TRP A 213 2.30 15.17 4.77
CA TRP A 213 2.30 13.78 4.33
C TRP A 213 2.31 13.62 2.78
N VAL A 214 2.14 14.72 2.04
CA VAL A 214 2.23 14.78 0.57
C VAL A 214 3.63 15.19 0.15
#